data_c2ffa7093bd895f7c9084852c5ea8673
#
_entry.id   c2ffa7093bd895f7c9084852c5ea8673
#
_cell.length_a   1.000
_cell.length_b   1.000
_cell.length_c   1.000
_cell.angle_alpha   90.00
_cell.angle_beta   90.00
_cell.angle_gamma   90.00
#
_symmetry.space_group_name_H-M   'P 1'
#
loop_
_entity.id
_entity.type
_entity.pdbx_description
1 polymer ?
#
loop_
_entity_poly.entity_id
_entity_poly.type
_entity_poly.pdbx_seq_one_letter_code
_entity_poly.pdbx_strand_id
1 'polypeptide(L)'
;MITFKTNYGSFSVELDNDKAPITSKNFLDYVNSGFYNGTIFHRVINGFMIQGGGFNEDMSQKETKAPIENESKNGLKNSAYSIAMARTSIPNSATSQFFINVSDNTFLDYPGQDGVGYCVFGKITEGTETIDKIKNVETGNHPSGHQDVPLSPVIIEEVTS
;
A
#
# COMPACT_ATOMS: atom_id res chain seq x y z
N MET A 1 13.61 -8.73 -4.46
CA MET A 1 12.22 -8.68 -4.94
C MET A 1 11.29 -9.19 -3.84
N ILE A 2 10.17 -8.55 -3.65
CA ILE A 2 9.21 -8.89 -2.60
C ILE A 2 7.98 -9.53 -3.24
N THR A 3 7.56 -10.68 -2.73
CA THR A 3 6.41 -11.41 -3.25
C THR A 3 5.27 -11.41 -2.24
N PHE A 4 4.09 -10.96 -2.69
CA PHE A 4 2.85 -11.00 -1.93
C PHE A 4 2.02 -12.19 -2.40
N LYS A 5 1.58 -12.98 -1.44
CA LYS A 5 0.63 -14.08 -1.69
C LYS A 5 -0.70 -13.70 -1.06
N THR A 6 -1.73 -13.59 -1.88
CA THR A 6 -3.08 -13.21 -1.42
C THR A 6 -4.08 -14.31 -1.77
N ASN A 7 -5.29 -14.22 -1.22
CA ASN A 7 -6.38 -15.12 -1.59
C ASN A 7 -6.94 -14.85 -2.99
N TYR A 8 -6.41 -13.85 -3.71
CA TYR A 8 -6.75 -13.56 -5.12
C TYR A 8 -5.61 -13.87 -6.08
N GLY A 9 -4.48 -14.35 -5.59
CA GLY A 9 -3.29 -14.66 -6.36
C GLY A 9 -2.07 -13.94 -5.80
N SER A 10 -0.96 -14.03 -6.54
CA SER A 10 0.32 -13.45 -6.11
C SER A 10 0.74 -12.30 -7.02
N PHE A 11 1.53 -11.40 -6.47
CA PHE A 11 2.20 -10.35 -7.23
C PHE A 11 3.55 -10.03 -6.58
N SER A 12 4.44 -9.43 -7.35
CA SER A 12 5.79 -9.09 -6.88
C SER A 12 6.06 -7.62 -7.01
N VAL A 13 6.84 -7.11 -6.07
CA VAL A 13 7.20 -5.69 -5.96
C VAL A 13 8.72 -5.56 -6.01
N GLU A 14 9.21 -4.61 -6.80
CA GLU A 14 10.60 -4.18 -6.79
C GLU A 14 10.68 -2.85 -6.05
N LEU A 15 11.49 -2.79 -4.98
CA LEU A 15 11.73 -1.58 -4.21
C LEU A 15 12.78 -0.70 -4.88
N ASP A 16 12.62 0.62 -4.79
CA ASP A 16 13.61 1.58 -5.25
C ASP A 16 14.45 2.05 -4.06
N ASN A 17 15.50 1.30 -3.75
CA ASN A 17 16.37 1.58 -2.62
C ASN A 17 17.22 2.84 -2.82
N ASP A 18 17.42 3.27 -4.05
CA ASP A 18 18.24 4.44 -4.35
C ASP A 18 17.47 5.74 -4.11
N LYS A 19 16.21 5.80 -4.55
CA LYS A 19 15.38 7.00 -4.48
C LYS A 19 14.51 7.08 -3.24
N ALA A 20 14.22 5.95 -2.62
CA ALA A 20 13.42 5.87 -1.39
C ALA A 20 14.07 4.93 -0.36
N PRO A 21 15.29 5.23 0.10
CA PRO A 21 16.03 4.32 0.97
C PRO A 21 15.38 4.11 2.33
N ILE A 22 14.87 5.16 2.95
CA ILE A 22 14.24 5.10 4.28
C ILE A 22 12.93 4.31 4.18
N THR A 23 12.10 4.64 3.19
CA THR A 23 10.80 4.00 2.98
C THR A 23 10.96 2.53 2.61
N SER A 24 11.89 2.22 1.71
CA SER A 24 12.16 0.84 1.29
C SER A 24 12.65 -0.02 2.45
N LYS A 25 13.55 0.51 3.28
CA LYS A 25 14.04 -0.20 4.46
C LYS A 25 12.92 -0.44 5.47
N ASN A 26 12.11 0.57 5.72
CA ASN A 26 10.96 0.46 6.63
C ASN A 26 9.99 -0.63 6.18
N PHE A 27 9.66 -0.64 4.90
CA PHE A 27 8.78 -1.64 4.31
C PHE A 27 9.38 -3.04 4.43
N LEU A 28 10.66 -3.18 4.09
CA LEU A 28 11.36 -4.46 4.17
C LEU A 28 11.44 -4.98 5.60
N ASP A 29 11.65 -4.10 6.58
CA ASP A 29 11.65 -4.48 7.99
C ASP A 29 10.29 -5.06 8.42
N TYR A 30 9.18 -4.48 7.98
CA TYR A 30 7.85 -5.04 8.23
C TYR A 30 7.66 -6.39 7.53
N VAL A 31 8.14 -6.52 6.30
CA VAL A 31 8.07 -7.79 5.55
C VAL A 31 8.82 -8.88 6.32
N ASN A 32 10.05 -8.60 6.71
CA ASN A 32 10.93 -9.60 7.37
C ASN A 32 10.46 -9.98 8.78
N SER A 33 9.70 -9.12 9.44
CA SER A 33 9.13 -9.44 10.75
C SER A 33 7.82 -10.22 10.67
N GLY A 34 7.30 -10.47 9.46
CA GLY A 34 6.02 -11.14 9.27
C GLY A 34 4.81 -10.26 9.57
N PHE A 35 5.00 -8.96 9.71
CA PHE A 35 3.95 -8.01 10.09
C PHE A 35 2.75 -8.05 9.16
N TYR A 36 3.00 -8.13 7.84
CA TYR A 36 1.94 -8.09 6.84
C TYR A 36 1.16 -9.38 6.69
N ASN A 37 1.66 -10.48 7.24
CA ASN A 37 0.97 -11.77 7.13
C ASN A 37 -0.35 -11.72 7.89
N GLY A 38 -1.45 -12.04 7.21
CA GLY A 38 -2.80 -12.00 7.78
C GLY A 38 -3.46 -10.63 7.75
N THR A 39 -2.80 -9.59 7.24
CA THR A 39 -3.42 -8.28 7.04
C THR A 39 -4.26 -8.27 5.77
N ILE A 40 -5.09 -7.24 5.62
CA ILE A 40 -6.01 -7.14 4.48
C ILE A 40 -5.79 -5.85 3.68
N PHE A 41 -6.26 -5.87 2.44
CA PHE A 41 -6.52 -4.65 1.69
C PHE A 41 -7.88 -4.12 2.17
N HIS A 42 -7.86 -3.18 3.10
CA HIS A 42 -9.07 -2.70 3.78
C HIS A 42 -9.76 -1.56 3.04
N ARG A 43 -9.13 -1.01 2.00
CA ARG A 43 -9.70 0.07 1.20
C ARG A 43 -9.36 -0.15 -0.27
N VAL A 44 -10.40 -0.33 -1.08
CA VAL A 44 -10.25 -0.57 -2.52
C VAL A 44 -11.16 0.38 -3.28
N ILE A 45 -10.58 1.19 -4.15
CA ILE A 45 -11.31 2.12 -5.01
C ILE A 45 -10.84 1.89 -6.44
N ASN A 46 -11.70 1.24 -7.24
CA ASN A 46 -11.39 1.00 -8.65
C ASN A 46 -11.19 2.34 -9.38
N GLY A 47 -10.16 2.40 -10.22
CA GLY A 47 -9.80 3.63 -10.92
C GLY A 47 -8.93 4.58 -10.10
N PHE A 48 -8.60 4.21 -8.86
CA PHE A 48 -7.75 5.00 -7.97
C PHE A 48 -6.63 4.16 -7.37
N MET A 49 -6.89 3.41 -6.30
CA MET A 49 -5.85 2.62 -5.62
C MET A 49 -6.45 1.49 -4.79
N ILE A 50 -5.58 0.56 -4.38
CA ILE A 50 -5.88 -0.44 -3.35
C ILE A 50 -4.92 -0.22 -2.18
N GLN A 51 -5.44 -0.19 -0.96
CA GLN A 51 -4.67 0.16 0.25
C GLN A 51 -4.77 -0.95 1.30
N GLY A 52 -3.65 -1.28 1.92
CA GLY A 52 -3.62 -2.31 2.94
C GLY A 52 -2.39 -2.23 3.83
N GLY A 53 -2.18 -3.30 4.61
CA GLY A 53 -0.98 -3.44 5.44
C GLY A 53 -1.10 -2.87 6.84
N GLY A 54 -2.28 -2.54 7.33
CA GLY A 54 -2.45 -1.98 8.66
C GLY A 54 -3.53 -2.64 9.53
N PHE A 55 -4.42 -3.40 8.90
CA PHE A 55 -5.58 -3.98 9.59
C PHE A 55 -5.62 -5.49 9.46
N ASN A 56 -6.04 -6.16 10.52
CA ASN A 56 -6.35 -7.58 10.52
C ASN A 56 -7.70 -7.81 9.84
N GLU A 57 -8.04 -9.07 9.59
CA GLU A 57 -9.28 -9.45 8.91
C GLU A 57 -10.54 -8.94 9.66
N ASP A 58 -10.48 -8.83 10.99
CA ASP A 58 -11.57 -8.32 11.82
C ASP A 58 -11.61 -6.77 11.87
N MET A 59 -10.80 -6.10 11.08
CA MET A 59 -10.66 -4.63 11.04
C MET A 59 -10.03 -4.02 12.28
N SER A 60 -9.38 -4.82 13.13
CA SER A 60 -8.54 -4.28 14.20
C SER A 60 -7.22 -3.80 13.62
N GLN A 61 -6.77 -2.63 14.07
CA GLN A 61 -5.51 -2.04 13.60
C GLN A 61 -4.33 -2.65 14.34
N LYS A 62 -3.30 -3.04 13.60
CA LYS A 62 -2.06 -3.58 14.19
C LYS A 62 -1.20 -2.44 14.74
N GLU A 63 -0.50 -2.72 15.84
CA GLU A 63 0.48 -1.79 16.39
C GLU A 63 1.68 -1.67 15.45
N THR A 64 2.14 -0.44 15.24
CA THR A 64 3.24 -0.14 14.33
C THR A 64 4.46 0.40 15.07
N LYS A 65 5.59 0.43 14.36
CA LYS A 65 6.80 1.13 14.80
C LYS A 65 6.61 2.64 14.64
N ALA A 66 7.62 3.42 15.03
CA ALA A 66 7.60 4.86 14.86
C ALA A 66 7.44 5.27 13.40
N PRO A 67 6.79 6.43 13.14
CA PRO A 67 6.66 6.96 11.78
C PRO A 67 8.00 7.29 11.15
N ILE A 68 8.02 7.32 9.81
CA ILE A 68 9.22 7.63 9.03
C ILE A 68 9.08 8.96 8.30
N GLU A 69 10.22 9.51 7.87
CA GLU A 69 10.28 10.70 7.04
C GLU A 69 9.66 10.43 5.67
N ASN A 70 8.93 11.41 5.15
CA ASN A 70 8.32 11.35 3.82
C ASN A 70 9.36 11.69 2.76
N GLU A 71 9.66 10.72 1.88
CA GLU A 71 10.61 10.88 0.79
C GLU A 71 9.92 11.19 -0.55
N SER A 72 8.77 11.85 -0.53
CA SER A 72 7.97 12.13 -1.74
C SER A 72 8.70 12.97 -2.79
N LYS A 73 9.74 13.73 -2.39
CA LYS A 73 10.54 14.58 -3.30
C LYS A 73 11.57 13.79 -4.13
N ASN A 74 11.41 12.49 -4.24
CA ASN A 74 12.40 11.62 -4.89
C ASN A 74 12.25 11.53 -6.42
N GLY A 75 11.26 12.20 -7.00
CA GLY A 75 11.02 12.20 -8.45
C GLY A 75 10.23 11.00 -8.96
N LEU A 76 9.91 10.04 -8.12
CA LEU A 76 9.06 8.90 -8.50
C LEU A 76 7.60 9.34 -8.59
N LYS A 77 6.86 8.75 -9.53
CA LYS A 77 5.48 9.14 -9.84
C LYS A 77 4.48 8.10 -9.37
N ASN A 78 3.29 8.57 -8.95
CA ASN A 78 2.16 7.71 -8.62
C ASN A 78 1.44 7.25 -9.89
N SER A 79 2.17 6.55 -10.75
CA SER A 79 1.63 5.96 -11.98
C SER A 79 1.00 4.60 -11.67
N ALA A 80 0.19 4.09 -12.62
CA ALA A 80 -0.44 2.79 -12.47
C ALA A 80 0.60 1.71 -12.14
N TYR A 81 0.27 0.87 -11.16
CA TYR A 81 1.09 -0.22 -10.65
C TYR A 81 2.35 0.22 -9.88
N SER A 82 2.43 1.47 -9.47
CA SER A 82 3.42 1.90 -8.47
C SER A 82 2.90 1.66 -7.06
N ILE A 83 3.82 1.45 -6.11
CA ILE A 83 3.49 1.29 -4.70
C ILE A 83 3.99 2.51 -3.92
N ALA A 84 3.14 3.04 -3.04
CA ALA A 84 3.43 4.24 -2.26
C ALA A 84 2.98 4.05 -0.82
N MET A 85 3.50 4.89 0.09
CA MET A 85 3.12 4.84 1.49
C MET A 85 1.86 5.66 1.78
N ALA A 86 0.89 5.03 2.42
CA ALA A 86 -0.24 5.72 3.01
C ALA A 86 0.21 6.44 4.28
N ARG A 87 -0.43 7.54 4.60
CA ARG A 87 -0.17 8.34 5.80
C ARG A 87 -1.40 9.17 6.18
N THR A 88 -1.35 9.78 7.34
CA THR A 88 -2.35 10.79 7.73
C THR A 88 -2.05 12.12 7.05
N SER A 89 -2.76 13.18 7.40
CA SER A 89 -2.49 14.53 6.89
C SER A 89 -1.14 15.09 7.36
N ILE A 90 -0.55 14.49 8.39
CA ILE A 90 0.79 14.86 8.88
C ILE A 90 1.84 14.32 7.91
N PRO A 91 2.74 15.17 7.36
CA PRO A 91 3.68 14.75 6.32
C PRO A 91 4.56 13.54 6.66
N ASN A 92 5.10 13.47 7.87
CA ASN A 92 6.01 12.41 8.31
C ASN A 92 5.30 11.44 9.26
N SER A 93 4.13 10.92 8.86
CA SER A 93 3.30 10.05 9.68
C SER A 93 3.17 8.62 9.16
N ALA A 94 3.84 8.28 8.06
CA ALA A 94 3.76 6.94 7.48
C ALA A 94 4.36 5.89 8.40
N THR A 95 3.69 4.75 8.52
CA THR A 95 4.15 3.61 9.32
C THR A 95 4.16 2.34 8.48
N SER A 96 3.09 1.54 8.49
CA SER A 96 3.04 0.26 7.78
C SER A 96 2.15 0.24 6.55
N GLN A 97 1.12 1.07 6.51
CA GLN A 97 0.14 1.02 5.43
C GLN A 97 0.72 1.53 4.12
N PHE A 98 0.37 0.85 3.06
CA PHE A 98 0.78 1.20 1.70
C PHE A 98 -0.44 1.16 0.78
N PHE A 99 -0.29 1.76 -0.39
CA PHE A 99 -1.29 1.59 -1.44
C PHE A 99 -0.61 1.33 -2.78
N ILE A 100 -1.34 0.65 -3.66
CA ILE A 100 -0.90 0.38 -5.02
C ILE A 100 -1.82 1.17 -5.94
N ASN A 101 -1.24 2.05 -6.75
CA ASN A 101 -1.99 2.82 -7.71
C ASN A 101 -2.52 1.92 -8.83
N VAL A 102 -3.80 2.02 -9.15
CA VAL A 102 -4.40 1.26 -10.26
C VAL A 102 -4.71 2.15 -11.46
N SER A 103 -4.35 3.42 -11.38
CA SER A 103 -4.33 4.38 -12.49
C SER A 103 -3.25 5.43 -12.22
N ASP A 104 -3.05 6.34 -13.19
CA ASP A 104 -2.07 7.41 -13.04
C ASP A 104 -2.65 8.51 -12.16
N ASN A 105 -2.25 8.53 -10.89
CA ASN A 105 -2.75 9.45 -9.87
C ASN A 105 -1.76 10.62 -9.69
N THR A 106 -1.60 11.42 -10.73
CA THR A 106 -0.61 12.52 -10.75
C THR A 106 -0.82 13.55 -9.66
N PHE A 107 -2.05 13.71 -9.18
CA PHE A 107 -2.37 14.62 -8.08
C PHE A 107 -1.75 14.20 -6.73
N LEU A 108 -1.24 12.97 -6.62
CA LEU A 108 -0.53 12.48 -5.43
C LEU A 108 0.97 12.73 -5.49
N ASP A 109 1.51 13.10 -6.65
CA ASP A 109 2.93 13.38 -6.82
C ASP A 109 3.31 14.69 -6.10
N TYR A 110 4.54 14.74 -5.57
CA TYR A 110 5.03 15.97 -4.95
C TYR A 110 4.98 17.14 -5.93
N PRO A 111 4.49 18.33 -5.54
CA PRO A 111 4.03 18.71 -4.21
C PRO A 111 2.59 18.30 -3.87
N GLY A 112 1.84 17.76 -4.83
CA GLY A 112 0.47 17.31 -4.66
C GLY A 112 -0.50 18.42 -4.26
N GLN A 113 -1.69 18.02 -3.84
CA GLN A 113 -2.73 18.94 -3.39
C GLN A 113 -2.45 19.50 -1.99
N ASP A 114 -1.70 18.76 -1.18
CA ASP A 114 -1.39 19.12 0.20
C ASP A 114 -0.01 19.77 0.38
N GLY A 115 0.72 20.00 -0.71
CA GLY A 115 2.07 20.57 -0.68
C GLY A 115 3.18 19.59 -0.31
N VAL A 116 2.86 18.33 -0.09
CA VAL A 116 3.78 17.29 0.39
C VAL A 116 3.87 16.10 -0.56
N GLY A 117 2.74 15.62 -1.07
CA GLY A 117 2.66 14.43 -1.92
C GLY A 117 2.82 13.12 -1.15
N TYR A 118 2.73 12.02 -1.87
CA TYR A 118 2.85 10.65 -1.33
C TYR A 118 4.08 9.97 -1.89
N CYS A 119 4.84 9.33 -1.02
CA CYS A 119 6.13 8.73 -1.37
C CYS A 119 5.96 7.41 -2.10
N VAL A 120 6.26 7.41 -3.40
CA VAL A 120 6.41 6.18 -4.17
C VAL A 120 7.77 5.57 -3.84
N PHE A 121 7.81 4.25 -3.61
CA PHE A 121 9.04 3.56 -3.24
C PHE A 121 9.26 2.26 -4.00
N GLY A 122 8.45 1.94 -4.99
CA GLY A 122 8.61 0.75 -5.81
C GLY A 122 7.52 0.61 -6.86
N LYS A 123 7.54 -0.54 -7.53
CA LYS A 123 6.58 -0.86 -8.58
C LYS A 123 6.26 -2.35 -8.60
N ILE A 124 5.10 -2.69 -9.15
CA ILE A 124 4.70 -4.07 -9.38
C ILE A 124 5.42 -4.57 -10.63
N THR A 125 6.17 -5.66 -10.51
CA THR A 125 6.94 -6.26 -11.62
C THR A 125 6.28 -7.51 -12.19
N GLU A 126 5.49 -8.22 -11.38
CA GLU A 126 4.75 -9.42 -11.79
C GLU A 126 3.41 -9.45 -11.09
N GLY A 127 2.40 -10.06 -11.72
CA GLY A 127 1.10 -10.27 -11.10
C GLY A 127 0.16 -9.06 -11.17
N THR A 128 0.29 -8.22 -12.19
CA THR A 128 -0.65 -7.10 -12.38
C THR A 128 -2.08 -7.58 -12.53
N GLU A 129 -2.29 -8.79 -13.09
CA GLU A 129 -3.62 -9.41 -13.18
C GLU A 129 -4.22 -9.69 -11.80
N THR A 130 -3.41 -9.97 -10.78
CA THR A 130 -3.89 -10.10 -9.39
C THR A 130 -4.36 -8.75 -8.85
N ILE A 131 -3.62 -7.69 -9.11
CA ILE A 131 -4.01 -6.33 -8.75
C ILE A 131 -5.34 -5.97 -9.41
N ASP A 132 -5.51 -6.33 -10.68
CA ASP A 132 -6.73 -6.06 -11.44
C ASP A 132 -7.93 -6.83 -10.89
N LYS A 133 -7.73 -8.05 -10.39
CA LYS A 133 -8.79 -8.79 -9.69
C LYS A 133 -9.20 -8.10 -8.40
N ILE A 134 -8.24 -7.65 -7.62
CA ILE A 134 -8.49 -7.00 -6.34
C ILE A 134 -9.23 -5.67 -6.54
N LYS A 135 -8.84 -4.85 -7.52
CA LYS A 135 -9.49 -3.56 -7.75
C LYS A 135 -10.95 -3.68 -8.15
N ASN A 136 -11.38 -4.84 -8.66
CA ASN A 136 -12.74 -5.07 -9.14
C ASN A 136 -13.66 -5.73 -8.10
N VAL A 137 -13.19 -6.00 -6.88
CA VAL A 137 -14.04 -6.60 -5.85
C VAL A 137 -15.12 -5.64 -5.40
N GLU A 138 -16.26 -6.17 -4.96
CA GLU A 138 -17.34 -5.35 -4.40
C GLU A 138 -16.91 -4.78 -3.05
N THR A 139 -17.22 -3.51 -2.84
CA THR A 139 -16.90 -2.79 -1.62
C THR A 139 -18.14 -2.12 -1.05
N GLY A 140 -18.04 -1.72 0.22
CA GLY A 140 -19.12 -1.01 0.90
C GLY A 140 -18.64 -0.41 2.21
N ASN A 141 -19.58 0.17 2.96
CA ASN A 141 -19.29 0.72 4.27
C ASN A 141 -19.21 -0.41 5.29
N HIS A 142 -18.17 -0.39 6.12
CA HIS A 142 -17.99 -1.37 7.18
C HIS A 142 -18.57 -0.84 8.50
N PRO A 143 -19.11 -1.72 9.40
CA PRO A 143 -19.60 -1.29 10.71
C PRO A 143 -18.61 -0.51 11.57
N SER A 144 -17.28 -0.69 11.31
CA SER A 144 -16.22 0.07 11.98
C SER A 144 -16.19 1.56 11.61
N GLY A 145 -16.94 1.99 10.58
CA GLY A 145 -16.94 3.35 10.07
C GLY A 145 -16.05 3.56 8.84
N HIS A 146 -15.29 2.57 8.43
CA HIS A 146 -14.48 2.66 7.21
C HIS A 146 -15.36 2.52 5.96
N GLN A 147 -14.98 3.27 4.91
CA GLN A 147 -15.65 3.23 3.60
C GLN A 147 -14.78 2.46 2.60
N ASP A 148 -15.40 1.99 1.52
CA ASP A 148 -14.72 1.29 0.42
C ASP A 148 -13.99 0.04 0.87
N VAL A 149 -14.56 -0.67 1.84
CA VAL A 149 -14.03 -1.93 2.36
C VAL A 149 -14.56 -3.09 1.52
N PRO A 150 -13.67 -4.00 1.03
CA PRO A 150 -14.13 -5.19 0.32
C PRO A 150 -15.16 -5.98 1.14
N LEU A 151 -16.28 -6.37 0.53
CA LEU A 151 -17.35 -7.13 1.20
C LEU A 151 -16.86 -8.52 1.59
N SER A 152 -15.98 -9.12 0.77
CA SER A 152 -15.26 -10.33 1.12
C SER A 152 -13.80 -9.95 1.33
N PRO A 153 -13.18 -10.36 2.46
CA PRO A 153 -11.82 -9.92 2.77
C PRO A 153 -10.80 -10.27 1.69
N VAL A 154 -9.96 -9.31 1.33
CA VAL A 154 -8.79 -9.52 0.48
C VAL A 154 -7.61 -9.69 1.42
N ILE A 155 -7.19 -10.94 1.62
CA ILE A 155 -6.22 -11.30 2.65
C ILE A 155 -4.82 -11.39 2.06
N ILE A 156 -3.87 -10.70 2.69
CA ILE A 156 -2.44 -10.88 2.42
C ILE A 156 -2.00 -12.07 3.27
N GLU A 157 -1.89 -13.25 2.64
CA GLU A 157 -1.59 -14.48 3.36
C GLU A 157 -0.15 -14.53 3.83
N GLU A 158 0.77 -14.11 2.95
CA GLU A 158 2.20 -14.10 3.25
C GLU A 158 2.92 -13.09 2.36
N VAL A 159 3.94 -12.43 2.94
CA VAL A 159 4.85 -11.56 2.18
C VAL A 159 6.28 -11.99 2.47
N THR A 160 7.04 -12.26 1.42
CA THR A 160 8.42 -12.73 1.52
C THR A 160 9.36 -11.84 0.70
N SER A 161 10.60 -11.79 1.12
CA SER A 161 11.65 -11.05 0.41
C SER A 161 12.66 -11.97 -0.25
#